data_bc4a00a382828017e5bbf7a63dbe57ba
#
_entry.id   bc4a00a382828017e5bbf7a63dbe57ba
#
_cell.length_a   1.000
_cell.length_b   1.000
_cell.length_c   1.000
_cell.angle_alpha   90.00
_cell.angle_beta   90.00
_cell.angle_gamma   90.00
#
_symmetry.space_group_name_H-M   'P 1'
#
loop_
_entity.id
_entity.type
_entity.pdbx_description
1 polymer ?
#
loop_
_entity_poly.entity_id
_entity_poly.type
_entity_poly.pdbx_seq_one_letter_code
_entity_poly.pdbx_strand_id
1 'polypeptide(L)'
;MDLNKISNFIKLKRKALGITQEQLAMKLFVTEKAISRWETGRGTPDISLLLPLSKELDVDVSELLNGEESKIRKNDVEQLIKYNEITKANKYNFQFKLTIYFYGLSILTFLFYLRFEYNPNIEVNYFIRLLIVILASLFVIVGNKIYSNNYVEKIEDKKKIFKLSNIIVFIYYVILLFNMVFFARYNNVNSYNLIPFNTIIEIFKNGTLSSIIINVFGNLFIFMPLEYFLIELFKIKNFFFNFAISFSIIVLIELFQYIFKVGVLDIDDLILSVFGMMFFYIIYVFFVAKDKK
;
A
#
# COMPACT_ATOMS: atom_id res chain seq x y z
N MET A 1 28.54 -24.80 14.92
CA MET A 1 27.91 -25.63 13.89
C MET A 1 28.91 -25.82 12.78
N ASP A 2 29.38 -27.02 12.55
CA ASP A 2 30.37 -27.31 11.50
C ASP A 2 29.64 -27.72 10.21
N LEU A 3 29.55 -26.79 9.27
CA LEU A 3 28.84 -26.97 8.00
C LEU A 3 29.38 -28.14 7.18
N ASN A 4 30.67 -28.40 7.24
CA ASN A 4 31.30 -29.51 6.51
C ASN A 4 30.88 -30.88 7.08
N LYS A 5 30.77 -30.99 8.40
CA LYS A 5 30.28 -32.21 9.04
C LYS A 5 28.83 -32.51 8.63
N ILE A 6 27.95 -31.51 8.72
CA ILE A 6 26.55 -31.67 8.35
C ILE A 6 26.40 -32.05 6.88
N SER A 7 27.10 -31.38 5.99
CA SER A 7 27.05 -31.62 4.56
C SER A 7 27.48 -33.02 4.20
N ASN A 8 28.57 -33.47 4.78
CA ASN A 8 29.06 -34.86 4.61
C ASN A 8 28.09 -35.88 5.20
N PHE A 9 27.49 -35.58 6.35
CA PHE A 9 26.53 -36.47 7.00
C PHE A 9 25.27 -36.66 6.15
N ILE A 10 24.68 -35.58 5.63
CA ILE A 10 23.54 -35.62 4.71
C ILE A 10 23.87 -36.52 3.50
N LYS A 11 25.04 -36.28 2.88
CA LYS A 11 25.49 -37.03 1.71
C LYS A 11 25.69 -38.50 2.01
N LEU A 12 26.31 -38.82 3.15
CA LEU A 12 26.55 -40.22 3.58
C LEU A 12 25.24 -40.96 3.84
N LYS A 13 24.30 -40.35 4.59
CA LYS A 13 23.01 -40.97 4.91
C LYS A 13 22.15 -41.18 3.66
N ARG A 14 22.09 -40.16 2.77
CA ARG A 14 21.39 -40.34 1.48
C ARG A 14 21.96 -41.48 0.66
N LYS A 15 23.29 -41.59 0.55
CA LYS A 15 23.95 -42.65 -0.18
C LYS A 15 23.73 -44.02 0.46
N ALA A 16 23.72 -44.11 1.79
CA ALA A 16 23.44 -45.33 2.52
C ALA A 16 22.03 -45.87 2.24
N LEU A 17 21.06 -44.97 2.00
CA LEU A 17 19.69 -45.31 1.61
C LEU A 17 19.54 -45.57 0.10
N GLY A 18 20.60 -45.46 -0.70
CA GLY A 18 20.57 -45.73 -2.14
C GLY A 18 19.78 -44.73 -2.98
N ILE A 19 19.42 -43.56 -2.44
CA ILE A 19 18.61 -42.56 -3.16
C ILE A 19 19.48 -41.49 -3.83
N THR A 20 19.03 -40.99 -5.02
CA THR A 20 19.71 -39.89 -5.74
C THR A 20 19.41 -38.55 -5.11
N GLN A 21 20.19 -37.48 -5.46
CA GLN A 21 19.91 -36.12 -5.05
C GLN A 21 18.54 -35.65 -5.56
N GLU A 22 18.18 -36.02 -6.79
CA GLU A 22 16.90 -35.73 -7.41
C GLU A 22 15.72 -36.40 -6.65
N GLN A 23 15.88 -37.68 -6.29
CA GLN A 23 14.86 -38.38 -5.52
C GLN A 23 14.64 -37.78 -4.14
N LEU A 24 15.72 -37.41 -3.45
CA LEU A 24 15.60 -36.73 -2.15
C LEU A 24 14.94 -35.33 -2.32
N ALA A 25 15.28 -34.62 -3.38
CA ALA A 25 14.71 -33.31 -3.70
C ALA A 25 13.18 -33.39 -3.94
N MET A 26 12.74 -34.42 -4.72
CA MET A 26 11.31 -34.67 -4.96
C MET A 26 10.54 -34.93 -3.66
N LYS A 27 11.08 -35.74 -2.77
CA LYS A 27 10.47 -36.10 -1.48
C LYS A 27 10.34 -34.87 -0.55
N LEU A 28 11.29 -33.95 -0.63
CA LEU A 28 11.32 -32.73 0.20
C LEU A 28 10.67 -31.51 -0.48
N PHE A 29 10.15 -31.65 -1.70
CA PHE A 29 9.58 -30.57 -2.50
C PHE A 29 10.55 -29.41 -2.72
N VAL A 30 11.84 -29.71 -2.92
CA VAL A 30 12.91 -28.75 -3.22
C VAL A 30 13.56 -29.04 -4.57
N THR A 31 14.48 -28.19 -5.01
CA THR A 31 15.26 -28.45 -6.23
C THR A 31 16.45 -29.37 -5.94
N GLU A 32 16.85 -30.19 -6.91
CA GLU A 32 18.10 -30.99 -6.83
C GLU A 32 19.31 -30.10 -6.51
N LYS A 33 19.34 -28.89 -7.07
CA LYS A 33 20.38 -27.90 -6.80
C LYS A 33 20.45 -27.50 -5.33
N ALA A 34 19.32 -27.49 -4.61
CA ALA A 34 19.30 -27.23 -3.17
C ALA A 34 19.98 -28.36 -2.40
N ILE A 35 19.64 -29.63 -2.71
CA ILE A 35 20.29 -30.80 -2.10
C ILE A 35 21.79 -30.78 -2.38
N SER A 36 22.20 -30.56 -3.63
CA SER A 36 23.61 -30.46 -4.02
C SER A 36 24.36 -29.37 -3.23
N ARG A 37 23.73 -28.21 -2.99
CA ARG A 37 24.31 -27.13 -2.17
C ARG A 37 24.49 -27.53 -0.71
N TRP A 38 23.51 -28.26 -0.14
CA TRP A 38 23.62 -28.77 1.23
C TRP A 38 24.74 -29.78 1.37
N GLU A 39 24.84 -30.73 0.43
CA GLU A 39 25.85 -31.77 0.44
C GLU A 39 27.29 -31.29 0.14
N THR A 40 27.41 -30.09 -0.47
CA THR A 40 28.70 -29.47 -0.77
C THR A 40 29.09 -28.35 0.21
N GLY A 41 28.29 -28.11 1.26
CA GLY A 41 28.56 -27.08 2.26
C GLY A 41 28.35 -25.63 1.77
N ARG A 42 27.74 -25.47 0.58
CA ARG A 42 27.44 -24.15 -0.01
C ARG A 42 26.10 -23.56 0.44
N GLY A 43 25.43 -24.24 1.37
CA GLY A 43 24.16 -23.84 1.96
C GLY A 43 23.68 -24.83 3.00
N THR A 44 22.68 -24.44 3.79
CA THR A 44 22.04 -25.29 4.80
C THR A 44 20.56 -25.48 4.47
N PRO A 45 19.94 -26.59 4.89
CA PRO A 45 18.48 -26.71 4.89
C PRO A 45 17.85 -25.61 5.76
N ASP A 46 16.68 -25.10 5.35
CA ASP A 46 15.86 -24.26 6.21
C ASP A 46 15.39 -25.07 7.43
N ILE A 47 15.15 -24.39 8.56
CA ILE A 47 14.68 -25.01 9.80
C ILE A 47 13.39 -25.81 9.57
N SER A 48 12.51 -25.32 8.70
CA SER A 48 11.26 -25.99 8.32
C SER A 48 11.48 -27.32 7.60
N LEU A 49 12.64 -27.53 6.97
CA LEU A 49 12.99 -28.72 6.23
C LEU A 49 13.79 -29.73 7.06
N LEU A 50 14.28 -29.34 8.25
CA LEU A 50 15.09 -30.23 9.08
C LEU A 50 14.34 -31.51 9.50
N LEU A 51 13.08 -31.38 9.92
CA LEU A 51 12.26 -32.52 10.33
C LEU A 51 11.87 -33.39 9.14
N PRO A 52 11.40 -32.90 7.99
CA PRO A 52 11.22 -33.72 6.80
C PRO A 52 12.51 -34.41 6.34
N LEU A 53 13.63 -33.69 6.31
CA LEU A 53 14.91 -34.22 5.88
C LEU A 53 15.41 -35.33 6.83
N SER A 54 15.26 -35.17 8.14
CA SER A 54 15.65 -36.19 9.13
C SER A 54 14.83 -37.47 8.95
N LYS A 55 13.53 -37.36 8.68
CA LYS A 55 12.65 -38.51 8.40
C LYS A 55 13.06 -39.23 7.12
N GLU A 56 13.35 -38.51 6.04
CA GLU A 56 13.75 -39.10 4.76
C GLU A 56 15.14 -39.73 4.80
N LEU A 57 16.02 -39.28 5.68
CA LEU A 57 17.36 -39.84 5.88
C LEU A 57 17.44 -40.88 7.00
N ASP A 58 16.32 -41.17 7.68
CA ASP A 58 16.23 -42.08 8.83
C ASP A 58 17.25 -41.75 9.93
N VAL A 59 17.32 -40.45 10.29
CA VAL A 59 18.19 -39.94 11.34
C VAL A 59 17.44 -38.97 12.25
N ASP A 60 17.97 -38.72 13.45
CA ASP A 60 17.45 -37.69 14.33
C ASP A 60 17.88 -36.28 13.85
N VAL A 61 17.03 -35.30 14.09
CA VAL A 61 17.35 -33.90 13.75
C VAL A 61 18.59 -33.43 14.48
N SER A 62 18.82 -33.90 15.70
CA SER A 62 20.04 -33.62 16.48
C SER A 62 21.29 -34.21 15.81
N GLU A 63 21.23 -35.39 15.26
CA GLU A 63 22.31 -36.04 14.50
C GLU A 63 22.58 -35.27 13.20
N LEU A 64 21.52 -34.87 12.52
CA LEU A 64 21.61 -34.06 11.32
C LEU A 64 22.33 -32.72 11.56
N LEU A 65 22.01 -32.02 12.68
CA LEU A 65 22.61 -30.73 13.04
C LEU A 65 24.04 -30.88 13.57
N ASN A 66 24.40 -31.99 14.19
CA ASN A 66 25.74 -32.25 14.65
C ASN A 66 26.64 -32.85 13.57
N GLY A 67 26.02 -33.39 12.49
CA GLY A 67 26.73 -34.05 11.40
C GLY A 67 27.40 -35.38 11.82
N GLU A 68 26.86 -36.03 12.88
CA GLU A 68 27.35 -37.28 13.41
C GLU A 68 26.23 -38.00 14.16
N GLU A 69 26.28 -39.32 14.26
CA GLU A 69 25.37 -40.13 15.07
C GLU A 69 25.58 -39.77 16.53
N SER A 70 24.58 -39.14 17.13
CA SER A 70 24.69 -38.61 18.48
C SER A 70 23.78 -39.32 19.47
N LYS A 71 24.27 -39.43 20.73
CA LYS A 71 23.50 -39.94 21.87
C LYS A 71 22.60 -38.86 22.52
N ILE A 72 22.46 -37.68 21.89
CA ILE A 72 21.71 -36.54 22.45
C ILE A 72 20.21 -36.74 22.22
N ARG A 73 19.44 -36.46 23.26
CA ARG A 73 17.99 -36.73 23.31
C ARG A 73 17.23 -36.07 22.16
N LYS A 74 16.50 -36.90 21.43
CA LYS A 74 15.52 -36.55 20.37
C LYS A 74 14.59 -35.34 20.74
N ASN A 75 14.31 -35.24 22.00
CA ASN A 75 13.34 -34.26 22.57
C ASN A 75 13.75 -32.77 22.44
N ASP A 76 15.03 -32.46 22.50
CA ASP A 76 15.43 -31.02 22.63
C ASP A 76 15.34 -30.28 21.29
N VAL A 77 15.66 -30.98 20.18
CA VAL A 77 15.58 -30.39 18.84
C VAL A 77 14.15 -30.31 18.33
N GLU A 78 13.34 -31.34 18.60
CA GLU A 78 11.90 -31.32 18.29
C GLU A 78 11.20 -30.16 19.07
N GLN A 79 11.59 -29.91 20.32
CA GLN A 79 11.09 -28.78 21.10
C GLN A 79 11.48 -27.42 20.48
N LEU A 80 12.71 -27.28 19.99
CA LEU A 80 13.16 -26.04 19.32
C LEU A 80 12.40 -25.78 18.01
N ILE A 81 12.16 -26.82 17.21
CA ILE A 81 11.36 -26.70 15.99
C ILE A 81 9.94 -26.29 16.32
N LYS A 82 9.31 -26.95 17.27
CA LYS A 82 7.94 -26.63 17.74
C LYS A 82 7.86 -25.21 18.30
N TYR A 83 8.86 -24.77 19.05
CA TYR A 83 8.94 -23.40 19.54
C TYR A 83 9.01 -22.38 18.42
N ASN A 84 9.82 -22.64 17.37
CA ASN A 84 9.91 -21.77 16.20
C ASN A 84 8.59 -21.71 15.41
N GLU A 85 7.90 -22.83 15.25
CA GLU A 85 6.58 -22.88 14.60
C GLU A 85 5.54 -22.06 15.39
N ILE A 86 5.49 -22.23 16.72
CA ILE A 86 4.61 -21.46 17.60
C ILE A 86 4.94 -19.97 17.51
N THR A 87 6.22 -19.62 17.52
CA THR A 87 6.66 -18.22 17.45
C THR A 87 6.29 -17.59 16.10
N LYS A 88 6.46 -18.31 14.99
CA LYS A 88 5.98 -17.88 13.65
C LYS A 88 4.46 -17.68 13.66
N ALA A 89 3.71 -18.66 14.17
CA ALA A 89 2.24 -18.58 14.24
C ALA A 89 1.78 -17.38 15.09
N ASN A 90 2.41 -17.14 16.22
CA ASN A 90 2.10 -16.01 17.09
C ASN A 90 2.40 -14.65 16.41
N LYS A 91 3.53 -14.57 15.66
CA LYS A 91 3.87 -13.39 14.88
C LYS A 91 2.83 -13.13 13.79
N TYR A 92 2.39 -14.17 13.06
CA TYR A 92 1.33 -14.06 12.08
C TYR A 92 0.02 -13.57 12.69
N ASN A 93 -0.42 -14.19 13.80
CA ASN A 93 -1.64 -13.79 14.50
C ASN A 93 -1.60 -12.35 14.98
N PHE A 94 -0.45 -11.90 15.51
CA PHE A 94 -0.27 -10.51 15.94
C PHE A 94 -0.40 -9.54 14.77
N GLN A 95 0.24 -9.82 13.64
CA GLN A 95 0.20 -8.97 12.46
C GLN A 95 -1.19 -8.93 11.81
N PHE A 96 -1.93 -10.05 11.84
CA PHE A 96 -3.31 -10.10 11.40
C PHE A 96 -4.20 -9.19 12.26
N LYS A 97 -4.10 -9.29 13.58
CA LYS A 97 -4.81 -8.39 14.51
C LYS A 97 -4.46 -6.92 14.26
N LEU A 98 -3.17 -6.63 14.02
CA LEU A 98 -2.70 -5.28 13.72
C LEU A 98 -3.29 -4.74 12.40
N THR A 99 -3.41 -5.60 11.37
CA THR A 99 -4.06 -5.24 10.10
C THR A 99 -5.53 -4.88 10.30
N ILE A 100 -6.29 -5.70 11.04
CA ILE A 100 -7.70 -5.43 11.36
C ILE A 100 -7.83 -4.14 12.17
N TYR A 101 -6.91 -3.89 13.11
CA TYR A 101 -6.88 -2.66 13.91
C TYR A 101 -6.74 -1.42 13.01
N PHE A 102 -5.82 -1.43 12.04
CA PHE A 102 -5.65 -0.31 11.11
C PHE A 102 -6.86 -0.10 10.21
N TYR A 103 -7.52 -1.16 9.75
CA TYR A 103 -8.76 -1.02 9.00
C TYR A 103 -9.89 -0.46 9.88
N GLY A 104 -9.99 -0.92 11.12
CA GLY A 104 -10.95 -0.37 12.09
C GLY A 104 -10.71 1.12 12.34
N LEU A 105 -9.45 1.53 12.54
CA LEU A 105 -9.08 2.94 12.69
C LEU A 105 -9.43 3.76 11.44
N SER A 106 -9.20 3.23 10.24
CA SER A 106 -9.57 3.92 9.00
C SER A 106 -11.08 4.18 8.93
N ILE A 107 -11.89 3.17 9.20
CA ILE A 107 -13.36 3.29 9.20
C ILE A 107 -13.81 4.30 10.26
N LEU A 108 -13.28 4.19 11.48
CA LEU A 108 -13.65 5.10 12.58
C LEU A 108 -13.28 6.55 12.28
N THR A 109 -12.09 6.81 11.74
CA THR A 109 -11.67 8.17 11.38
C THR A 109 -12.50 8.73 10.23
N PHE A 110 -12.89 7.89 9.25
CA PHE A 110 -13.76 8.33 8.17
C PHE A 110 -15.20 8.58 8.62
N LEU A 111 -15.75 7.76 9.52
CA LEU A 111 -17.05 8.01 10.15
C LEU A 111 -17.03 9.28 10.99
N PHE A 112 -15.90 9.58 11.66
CA PHE A 112 -15.71 10.83 12.40
C PHE A 112 -15.71 12.04 11.46
N TYR A 113 -15.06 11.93 10.28
CA TYR A 113 -15.15 12.93 9.23
C TYR A 113 -16.60 13.18 8.81
N LEU A 114 -17.37 12.12 8.48
CA LEU A 114 -18.76 12.24 8.07
C LEU A 114 -19.63 12.90 9.16
N ARG A 115 -19.39 12.58 10.44
CA ARG A 115 -20.10 13.20 11.55
C ARG A 115 -19.85 14.71 11.62
N PHE A 116 -18.64 15.17 11.37
CA PHE A 116 -18.36 16.61 11.32
C PHE A 116 -18.97 17.27 10.10
N GLU A 117 -18.94 16.60 8.95
CA GLU A 117 -19.45 17.14 7.70
C GLU A 117 -20.96 17.38 7.74
N TYR A 118 -21.69 16.41 8.30
CA TYR A 118 -23.16 16.44 8.30
C TYR A 118 -23.79 16.90 9.62
N ASN A 119 -23.02 17.44 10.55
CA ASN A 119 -23.55 18.00 11.79
C ASN A 119 -23.55 19.53 11.73
N PRO A 120 -24.72 20.21 11.59
CA PRO A 120 -24.80 21.66 11.46
C PRO A 120 -24.34 22.42 12.73
N ASN A 121 -24.26 21.75 13.87
CA ASN A 121 -23.87 22.36 15.13
C ASN A 121 -22.36 22.36 15.37
N ILE A 122 -21.57 21.78 14.47
CA ILE A 122 -20.12 21.65 14.63
C ILE A 122 -19.43 22.31 13.44
N GLU A 123 -18.93 23.51 13.65
CA GLU A 123 -18.07 24.19 12.65
C GLU A 123 -16.65 23.66 12.81
N VAL A 124 -16.20 22.83 11.90
CA VAL A 124 -14.82 22.36 11.83
C VAL A 124 -14.11 23.02 10.66
N ASN A 125 -12.91 23.55 10.94
CA ASN A 125 -12.06 24.14 9.92
C ASN A 125 -11.80 23.12 8.80
N TYR A 126 -11.88 23.60 7.59
CA TYR A 126 -11.68 22.87 6.35
C TYR A 126 -10.39 22.04 6.30
N PHE A 127 -9.28 22.62 6.79
CA PHE A 127 -8.01 21.96 6.88
C PHE A 127 -8.04 20.73 7.80
N ILE A 128 -8.79 20.80 8.90
CA ILE A 128 -8.95 19.66 9.82
C ILE A 128 -9.72 18.52 9.14
N ARG A 129 -10.76 18.82 8.36
CA ARG A 129 -11.52 17.83 7.59
C ARG A 129 -10.63 17.09 6.61
N LEU A 130 -9.78 17.83 5.87
CA LEU A 130 -8.80 17.25 4.96
C LEU A 130 -7.81 16.33 5.68
N LEU A 131 -7.26 16.76 6.81
CA LEU A 131 -6.34 15.96 7.61
C LEU A 131 -6.97 14.65 8.10
N ILE A 132 -8.23 14.65 8.50
CA ILE A 132 -8.94 13.44 8.94
C ILE A 132 -9.05 12.44 7.79
N VAL A 133 -9.39 12.87 6.58
CA VAL A 133 -9.48 11.97 5.40
C VAL A 133 -8.12 11.45 4.98
N ILE A 134 -7.07 12.27 5.03
CA ILE A 134 -5.70 11.83 4.80
C ILE A 134 -5.31 10.76 5.83
N LEU A 135 -5.60 10.97 7.10
CA LEU A 135 -5.29 10.02 8.18
C LEU A 135 -6.05 8.69 7.97
N ALA A 136 -7.33 8.73 7.62
CA ALA A 136 -8.10 7.53 7.29
C ALA A 136 -7.49 6.77 6.11
N SER A 137 -7.03 7.47 5.09
CA SER A 137 -6.38 6.89 3.92
C SER A 137 -5.03 6.25 4.26
N LEU A 138 -4.24 6.90 5.12
CA LEU A 138 -2.97 6.35 5.61
C LEU A 138 -3.18 5.05 6.38
N PHE A 139 -4.21 4.94 7.20
CA PHE A 139 -4.52 3.70 7.91
C PHE A 139 -4.85 2.54 6.96
N VAL A 140 -5.57 2.78 5.85
CA VAL A 140 -5.79 1.76 4.80
C VAL A 140 -4.46 1.31 4.20
N ILE A 141 -3.61 2.26 3.83
CA ILE A 141 -2.32 1.98 3.18
C ILE A 141 -1.40 1.16 4.11
N VAL A 142 -1.31 1.56 5.38
CA VAL A 142 -0.49 0.85 6.39
C VAL A 142 -1.03 -0.55 6.64
N GLY A 143 -2.35 -0.70 6.84
CA GLY A 143 -2.99 -2.00 7.02
C GLY A 143 -2.73 -2.93 5.85
N ASN A 144 -2.87 -2.45 4.62
CA ASN A 144 -2.59 -3.24 3.41
C ASN A 144 -1.11 -3.59 3.25
N LYS A 145 -0.19 -2.70 3.63
CA LYS A 145 1.25 -3.00 3.61
C LYS A 145 1.60 -4.12 4.58
N ILE A 146 1.05 -4.09 5.80
CA ILE A 146 1.25 -5.13 6.81
C ILE A 146 0.69 -6.47 6.30
N TYR A 147 -0.54 -6.48 5.80
CA TYR A 147 -1.19 -7.67 5.26
C TYR A 147 -0.41 -8.25 4.07
N SER A 148 -0.10 -7.43 3.08
CA SER A 148 0.60 -7.82 1.87
C SER A 148 1.99 -8.43 2.15
N ASN A 149 2.73 -7.87 3.11
CA ASN A 149 4.07 -8.35 3.41
C ASN A 149 4.10 -9.68 4.16
N ASN A 150 3.07 -9.96 4.95
CA ASN A 150 3.09 -11.08 5.88
C ASN A 150 2.19 -12.26 5.47
N TYR A 151 1.16 -12.03 4.65
CA TYR A 151 0.16 -13.05 4.32
C TYR A 151 0.07 -13.37 2.84
N VAL A 152 0.74 -12.59 1.98
CA VAL A 152 0.62 -12.74 0.53
C VAL A 152 1.97 -13.08 -0.07
N GLU A 153 2.12 -14.33 -0.51
CA GLU A 153 3.36 -14.79 -1.15
C GLU A 153 3.40 -14.42 -2.63
N LYS A 154 2.27 -14.56 -3.33
CA LYS A 154 2.20 -14.32 -4.77
C LYS A 154 2.16 -12.82 -5.09
N ILE A 155 3.00 -12.40 -6.03
CA ILE A 155 3.08 -11.00 -6.50
C ILE A 155 1.74 -10.51 -7.07
N GLU A 156 0.99 -11.39 -7.74
CA GLU A 156 -0.33 -11.06 -8.31
C GLU A 156 -1.35 -10.70 -7.23
N ASP A 157 -1.37 -11.40 -6.12
CA ASP A 157 -2.29 -11.14 -5.03
C ASP A 157 -1.89 -9.87 -4.27
N LYS A 158 -0.60 -9.57 -4.15
CA LYS A 158 -0.12 -8.26 -3.65
C LYS A 158 -0.64 -7.10 -4.51
N LYS A 159 -0.63 -7.26 -5.85
CA LYS A 159 -1.18 -6.25 -6.76
C LYS A 159 -2.69 -6.06 -6.60
N LYS A 160 -3.44 -7.13 -6.35
CA LYS A 160 -4.90 -7.04 -6.09
C LYS A 160 -5.20 -6.27 -4.81
N ILE A 161 -4.46 -6.54 -3.73
CA ILE A 161 -4.61 -5.82 -2.45
C ILE A 161 -4.27 -4.35 -2.61
N PHE A 162 -3.19 -4.02 -3.32
CA PHE A 162 -2.83 -2.64 -3.61
C PHE A 162 -3.91 -1.92 -4.43
N LYS A 163 -4.49 -2.61 -5.43
CA LYS A 163 -5.62 -2.06 -6.20
C LYS A 163 -6.84 -1.81 -5.32
N LEU A 164 -7.17 -2.72 -4.39
CA LEU A 164 -8.29 -2.55 -3.46
C LEU A 164 -8.07 -1.34 -2.54
N SER A 165 -6.86 -1.15 -2.02
CA SER A 165 -6.51 0.06 -1.23
C SER A 165 -6.78 1.32 -2.02
N ASN A 166 -6.30 1.37 -3.26
CA ASN A 166 -6.46 2.55 -4.11
C ASN A 166 -7.94 2.84 -4.40
N ILE A 167 -8.78 1.80 -4.53
CA ILE A 167 -10.24 1.98 -4.68
C ILE A 167 -10.84 2.60 -3.42
N ILE A 168 -10.50 2.12 -2.23
CA ILE A 168 -11.02 2.65 -0.97
C ILE A 168 -10.60 4.11 -0.78
N VAL A 169 -9.32 4.41 -0.99
CA VAL A 169 -8.79 5.77 -0.88
C VAL A 169 -9.40 6.70 -1.94
N PHE A 170 -9.66 6.19 -3.14
CA PHE A 170 -10.37 6.94 -4.19
C PHE A 170 -11.80 7.27 -3.77
N ILE A 171 -12.54 6.34 -3.16
CA ILE A 171 -13.89 6.60 -2.63
C ILE A 171 -13.85 7.69 -1.57
N TYR A 172 -12.90 7.63 -0.62
CA TYR A 172 -12.71 8.67 0.39
C TYR A 172 -12.44 10.04 -0.24
N TYR A 173 -11.56 10.06 -1.25
CA TYR A 173 -11.23 11.28 -1.99
C TYR A 173 -12.46 11.84 -2.74
N VAL A 174 -13.24 11.02 -3.43
CA VAL A 174 -14.43 11.46 -4.17
C VAL A 174 -15.47 12.06 -3.22
N ILE A 175 -15.70 11.44 -2.07
CA ILE A 175 -16.63 11.98 -1.05
C ILE A 175 -16.11 13.32 -0.52
N LEU A 176 -14.82 13.42 -0.20
CA LEU A 176 -14.19 14.68 0.20
C LEU A 176 -14.36 15.74 -0.88
N LEU A 177 -13.97 15.43 -2.13
CA LEU A 177 -14.06 16.35 -3.27
C LEU A 177 -15.50 16.86 -3.46
N PHE A 178 -16.47 15.96 -3.43
CA PHE A 178 -17.89 16.30 -3.57
C PHE A 178 -18.34 17.30 -2.48
N ASN A 179 -17.99 17.00 -1.22
CA ASN A 179 -18.34 17.90 -0.12
C ASN A 179 -17.64 19.25 -0.24
N MET A 180 -16.38 19.25 -0.65
CA MET A 180 -15.60 20.47 -0.84
C MET A 180 -16.15 21.37 -1.95
N VAL A 181 -16.57 20.76 -3.03
CA VAL A 181 -17.06 21.46 -4.22
C VAL A 181 -18.48 21.98 -4.03
N PHE A 182 -19.37 21.20 -3.42
CA PHE A 182 -20.80 21.50 -3.40
C PHE A 182 -21.31 22.08 -2.08
N PHE A 183 -20.71 21.72 -0.94
CA PHE A 183 -21.24 22.13 0.37
C PHE A 183 -20.39 23.18 1.08
N ALA A 184 -19.10 23.21 0.85
CA ALA A 184 -18.22 24.16 1.54
C ALA A 184 -18.30 25.61 1.03
N ARG A 185 -18.82 25.81 -0.17
CA ARG A 185 -18.92 27.11 -0.86
C ARG A 185 -20.36 27.59 -1.04
N TYR A 186 -21.29 27.22 -0.14
CA TYR A 186 -22.69 27.60 -0.26
C TYR A 186 -22.88 29.12 -0.13
N ASN A 187 -22.71 29.82 -1.24
CA ASN A 187 -23.07 31.20 -1.42
C ASN A 187 -24.09 31.26 -2.56
N ASN A 188 -25.34 31.67 -2.26
CA ASN A 188 -26.42 31.85 -3.23
C ASN A 188 -26.14 32.99 -4.26
N VAL A 189 -24.93 33.07 -4.79
CA VAL A 189 -24.51 34.15 -5.69
C VAL A 189 -24.29 33.57 -7.09
N ASN A 190 -25.16 33.95 -8.02
CA ASN A 190 -24.93 33.76 -9.46
C ASN A 190 -23.92 34.83 -9.93
N SER A 191 -22.64 34.54 -9.80
CA SER A 191 -21.58 35.39 -10.33
C SER A 191 -20.61 34.56 -11.16
N TYR A 192 -19.97 35.19 -12.11
CA TYR A 192 -18.91 34.60 -12.91
C TYR A 192 -17.75 35.58 -13.04
N ASN A 193 -16.54 35.05 -13.05
CA ASN A 193 -15.33 35.78 -13.39
C ASN A 193 -14.63 35.09 -14.53
N LEU A 194 -14.59 35.69 -15.69
CA LEU A 194 -13.93 35.15 -16.89
C LEU A 194 -12.64 35.91 -17.23
N ILE A 195 -12.21 36.85 -16.36
CA ILE A 195 -10.98 37.63 -16.56
C ILE A 195 -9.83 36.84 -15.90
N PRO A 196 -8.88 36.29 -16.68
CA PRO A 196 -7.79 35.52 -16.13
C PRO A 196 -6.93 36.31 -15.15
N PHE A 197 -6.53 35.67 -14.07
CA PHE A 197 -5.69 36.19 -12.97
C PHE A 197 -6.32 37.29 -12.13
N ASN A 198 -7.57 37.71 -12.39
CA ASN A 198 -8.22 38.77 -11.64
C ASN A 198 -8.43 38.41 -10.16
N THR A 199 -9.03 37.23 -9.89
CA THR A 199 -9.28 36.75 -8.53
C THR A 199 -7.96 36.47 -7.82
N ILE A 200 -6.99 35.84 -8.49
CA ILE A 200 -5.66 35.58 -7.93
C ILE A 200 -4.99 36.89 -7.49
N ILE A 201 -4.95 37.90 -8.36
CA ILE A 201 -4.33 39.20 -8.07
C ILE A 201 -5.05 39.90 -6.91
N GLU A 202 -6.38 39.86 -6.89
CA GLU A 202 -7.18 40.45 -5.82
C GLU A 202 -6.90 39.80 -4.46
N ILE A 203 -6.84 38.45 -4.43
CA ILE A 203 -6.53 37.70 -3.21
C ILE A 203 -5.12 38.02 -2.71
N PHE A 204 -4.13 38.15 -3.58
CA PHE A 204 -2.76 38.50 -3.17
C PHE A 204 -2.62 39.94 -2.71
N LYS A 205 -3.42 40.89 -3.25
CA LYS A 205 -3.38 42.31 -2.85
C LYS A 205 -4.12 42.57 -1.55
N ASN A 206 -5.32 42.00 -1.41
CA ASN A 206 -6.28 42.39 -0.37
C ASN A 206 -6.66 41.24 0.56
N GLY A 207 -6.27 40.01 0.23
CA GLY A 207 -6.66 38.81 0.96
C GLY A 207 -5.83 38.57 2.22
N THR A 208 -6.39 37.79 3.13
CA THR A 208 -5.68 37.26 4.29
C THR A 208 -4.85 36.05 3.90
N LEU A 209 -3.88 35.66 4.74
CA LEU A 209 -3.11 34.45 4.54
C LEU A 209 -4.03 33.20 4.41
N SER A 210 -5.11 33.16 5.20
CA SER A 210 -6.11 32.10 5.12
C SER A 210 -6.81 32.07 3.76
N SER A 211 -7.17 33.22 3.18
CA SER A 211 -7.80 33.27 1.85
C SER A 211 -6.84 32.80 0.75
N ILE A 212 -5.55 33.15 0.83
CA ILE A 212 -4.53 32.67 -0.10
C ILE A 212 -4.41 31.16 -0.02
N ILE A 213 -4.27 30.60 1.19
CA ILE A 213 -4.14 29.15 1.39
C ILE A 213 -5.37 28.41 0.85
N ILE A 214 -6.57 28.88 1.15
CA ILE A 214 -7.79 28.16 0.78
C ILE A 214 -8.08 28.29 -0.72
N ASN A 215 -8.02 29.49 -1.28
CA ASN A 215 -8.46 29.71 -2.66
C ASN A 215 -7.35 29.42 -3.68
N VAL A 216 -6.09 29.79 -3.40
CA VAL A 216 -5.01 29.55 -4.37
C VAL A 216 -4.47 28.13 -4.22
N PHE A 217 -3.97 27.79 -3.04
CA PHE A 217 -3.39 26.45 -2.83
C PHE A 217 -4.45 25.35 -2.75
N GLY A 218 -5.66 25.67 -2.25
CA GLY A 218 -6.78 24.73 -2.27
C GLY A 218 -7.09 24.26 -3.68
N ASN A 219 -7.32 25.17 -4.62
CA ASN A 219 -7.61 24.85 -6.02
C ASN A 219 -6.43 24.19 -6.73
N LEU A 220 -5.19 24.59 -6.39
CA LEU A 220 -3.97 23.99 -6.94
C LEU A 220 -3.84 22.49 -6.55
N PHE A 221 -4.15 22.14 -5.30
CA PHE A 221 -3.88 20.80 -4.78
C PHE A 221 -5.07 19.84 -4.82
N ILE A 222 -6.31 20.35 -4.91
CA ILE A 222 -7.52 19.52 -4.76
C ILE A 222 -7.65 18.45 -5.84
N PHE A 223 -7.18 18.72 -7.07
CA PHE A 223 -7.27 17.81 -8.21
C PHE A 223 -6.00 16.96 -8.43
N MET A 224 -4.93 17.18 -7.67
CA MET A 224 -3.73 16.33 -7.76
C MET A 224 -4.00 14.84 -7.47
N PRO A 225 -4.80 14.46 -6.45
CA PRO A 225 -5.13 13.05 -6.23
C PRO A 225 -5.93 12.44 -7.38
N LEU A 226 -6.77 13.21 -8.08
CA LEU A 226 -7.49 12.73 -9.26
C LEU A 226 -6.52 12.20 -10.31
N GLU A 227 -5.45 12.97 -10.58
CA GLU A 227 -4.42 12.59 -11.53
C GLU A 227 -3.73 11.27 -11.17
N TYR A 228 -3.40 11.09 -9.89
CA TYR A 228 -2.86 9.83 -9.39
C TYR A 228 -3.80 8.64 -9.67
N PHE A 229 -5.10 8.80 -9.42
CA PHE A 229 -6.07 7.72 -9.62
C PHE A 229 -6.31 7.43 -11.11
N LEU A 230 -6.33 8.45 -11.97
CA LEU A 230 -6.44 8.25 -13.41
C LEU A 230 -5.27 7.40 -13.94
N ILE A 231 -4.06 7.65 -13.47
CA ILE A 231 -2.88 6.90 -13.90
C ILE A 231 -2.82 5.50 -13.26
N GLU A 232 -2.96 5.39 -11.95
CA GLU A 232 -2.70 4.13 -11.22
C GLU A 232 -3.92 3.20 -11.17
N LEU A 233 -5.12 3.73 -11.01
CA LEU A 233 -6.34 2.93 -10.89
C LEU A 233 -6.97 2.67 -12.25
N PHE A 234 -7.14 3.73 -13.08
CA PHE A 234 -7.77 3.63 -14.39
C PHE A 234 -6.79 3.34 -15.52
N LYS A 235 -5.47 3.36 -15.24
CA LYS A 235 -4.39 3.04 -16.20
C LYS A 235 -4.29 3.99 -17.39
N ILE A 236 -4.75 5.21 -17.26
CA ILE A 236 -4.71 6.24 -18.28
C ILE A 236 -3.33 6.90 -18.24
N LYS A 237 -2.37 6.35 -19.00
CA LYS A 237 -0.96 6.80 -18.99
C LYS A 237 -0.61 7.78 -20.11
N ASN A 238 -1.42 7.85 -21.17
CA ASN A 238 -1.18 8.78 -22.27
C ASN A 238 -1.46 10.21 -21.77
N PHE A 239 -0.48 11.10 -21.88
CA PHE A 239 -0.57 12.48 -21.39
C PHE A 239 -1.77 13.23 -21.96
N PHE A 240 -1.93 13.24 -23.28
CA PHE A 240 -3.00 14.00 -23.91
C PHE A 240 -4.39 13.48 -23.55
N PHE A 241 -4.55 12.18 -23.47
CA PHE A 241 -5.82 11.57 -23.13
C PHE A 241 -6.14 11.77 -21.61
N ASN A 242 -5.15 11.64 -20.77
CA ASN A 242 -5.25 11.91 -19.35
C ASN A 242 -5.63 13.38 -19.11
N PHE A 243 -4.87 14.31 -19.72
CA PHE A 243 -5.14 15.73 -19.65
C PHE A 243 -6.55 16.09 -20.12
N ALA A 244 -7.01 15.54 -21.25
CA ALA A 244 -8.35 15.80 -21.76
C ALA A 244 -9.45 15.35 -20.79
N ILE A 245 -9.30 14.19 -20.17
CA ILE A 245 -10.26 13.68 -19.18
C ILE A 245 -10.27 14.56 -17.93
N SER A 246 -9.10 14.84 -17.34
CA SER A 246 -8.99 15.65 -16.13
C SER A 246 -9.51 17.07 -16.35
N PHE A 247 -9.13 17.68 -17.47
CA PHE A 247 -9.64 18.99 -17.86
C PHE A 247 -11.16 18.99 -18.00
N SER A 248 -11.72 17.98 -18.68
CA SER A 248 -13.18 17.86 -18.83
C SER A 248 -13.89 17.72 -17.48
N ILE A 249 -13.32 16.94 -16.55
CA ILE A 249 -13.89 16.79 -15.20
C ILE A 249 -13.88 18.13 -14.46
N ILE A 250 -12.78 18.88 -14.51
CA ILE A 250 -12.67 20.18 -13.84
C ILE A 250 -13.69 21.16 -14.42
N VAL A 251 -13.76 21.27 -15.75
CA VAL A 251 -14.74 22.13 -16.43
C VAL A 251 -16.18 21.75 -16.06
N LEU A 252 -16.51 20.46 -16.02
CA LEU A 252 -17.84 20.00 -15.63
C LEU A 252 -18.16 20.39 -14.18
N ILE A 253 -17.21 20.28 -13.27
CA ILE A 253 -17.38 20.68 -11.88
C ILE A 253 -17.69 22.17 -11.78
N GLU A 254 -16.91 23.03 -12.44
CA GLU A 254 -17.14 24.48 -12.45
C GLU A 254 -18.52 24.84 -13.05
N LEU A 255 -18.90 24.18 -14.14
CA LEU A 255 -20.23 24.36 -14.73
C LEU A 255 -21.35 23.91 -13.80
N PHE A 256 -21.20 22.78 -13.10
CA PHE A 256 -22.17 22.33 -12.12
C PHE A 256 -22.29 23.30 -10.94
N GLN A 257 -21.18 23.84 -10.41
CA GLN A 257 -21.21 24.86 -9.35
C GLN A 257 -22.01 26.08 -9.78
N TYR A 258 -21.82 26.54 -11.01
CA TYR A 258 -22.57 27.66 -11.57
C TYR A 258 -24.07 27.35 -11.75
N ILE A 259 -24.40 26.20 -12.36
CA ILE A 259 -25.80 25.79 -12.62
C ILE A 259 -26.58 25.63 -11.33
N PHE A 260 -25.98 24.96 -10.33
CA PHE A 260 -26.63 24.71 -9.03
C PHE A 260 -26.50 25.87 -8.05
N LYS A 261 -25.87 26.99 -8.43
CA LYS A 261 -25.68 28.20 -7.60
C LYS A 261 -24.94 27.92 -6.28
N VAL A 262 -24.03 26.96 -6.30
CA VAL A 262 -23.23 26.59 -5.12
C VAL A 262 -21.82 27.17 -5.15
N GLY A 263 -21.49 27.96 -6.18
CA GLY A 263 -20.18 28.62 -6.34
C GLY A 263 -20.20 29.67 -7.43
N VAL A 264 -19.06 30.33 -7.61
CA VAL A 264 -18.79 31.31 -8.68
C VAL A 264 -18.07 30.55 -9.81
N LEU A 265 -18.51 30.73 -11.05
CA LEU A 265 -17.74 30.23 -12.20
C LEU A 265 -16.49 31.10 -12.35
N ASP A 266 -15.34 30.65 -11.91
CA ASP A 266 -14.10 31.40 -11.92
C ASP A 266 -13.04 30.74 -12.81
N ILE A 267 -12.59 31.49 -13.82
CA ILE A 267 -11.54 31.03 -14.72
C ILE A 267 -10.20 30.78 -13.99
N ASP A 268 -9.96 31.51 -12.89
CA ASP A 268 -8.73 31.34 -12.11
C ASP A 268 -8.71 30.04 -11.32
N ASP A 269 -9.86 29.56 -10.83
CA ASP A 269 -10.01 28.25 -10.20
C ASP A 269 -9.67 27.13 -11.18
N LEU A 270 -10.15 27.26 -12.42
CA LEU A 270 -9.83 26.33 -13.51
C LEU A 270 -8.33 26.35 -13.85
N ILE A 271 -7.74 27.54 -13.98
CA ILE A 271 -6.30 27.71 -14.27
C ILE A 271 -5.46 27.05 -13.17
N LEU A 272 -5.73 27.33 -11.90
CA LEU A 272 -5.00 26.75 -10.76
C LEU A 272 -5.12 25.24 -10.71
N SER A 273 -6.33 24.71 -10.93
CA SER A 273 -6.60 23.26 -10.94
C SER A 273 -5.83 22.55 -12.05
N VAL A 274 -5.79 23.13 -13.24
CA VAL A 274 -5.02 22.60 -14.38
C VAL A 274 -3.52 22.65 -14.11
N PHE A 275 -3.00 23.73 -13.54
CA PHE A 275 -1.60 23.79 -13.15
C PHE A 275 -1.22 22.74 -12.11
N GLY A 276 -2.05 22.55 -11.09
CA GLY A 276 -1.83 21.53 -10.06
C GLY A 276 -1.78 20.11 -10.62
N MET A 277 -2.72 19.80 -11.50
CA MET A 277 -2.80 18.51 -12.20
C MET A 277 -1.55 18.27 -13.07
N MET A 278 -1.15 19.25 -13.90
CA MET A 278 0.04 19.13 -14.74
C MET A 278 1.32 18.97 -13.90
N PHE A 279 1.43 19.74 -12.82
CA PHE A 279 2.56 19.64 -11.89
C PHE A 279 2.65 18.22 -11.29
N PHE A 280 1.52 17.66 -10.84
CA PHE A 280 1.51 16.28 -10.33
C PHE A 280 1.90 15.27 -11.41
N TYR A 281 1.37 15.39 -12.64
CA TYR A 281 1.73 14.48 -13.73
C TYR A 281 3.24 14.48 -14.00
N ILE A 282 3.87 15.66 -14.02
CA ILE A 282 5.33 15.79 -14.21
C ILE A 282 6.07 15.08 -13.06
N ILE A 283 5.70 15.33 -11.81
CA ILE A 283 6.27 14.65 -10.64
C ILE A 283 6.10 13.13 -10.77
N TYR A 284 4.92 12.67 -11.13
CA TYR A 284 4.65 11.25 -11.28
C TYR A 284 5.56 10.59 -12.33
N VAL A 285 5.69 11.20 -13.50
CA VAL A 285 6.56 10.68 -14.58
C VAL A 285 8.03 10.66 -14.17
N PHE A 286 8.51 11.71 -13.50
CA PHE A 286 9.91 11.79 -13.08
C PHE A 286 10.29 10.82 -11.97
N PHE A 287 9.45 10.68 -10.94
CA PHE A 287 9.80 9.96 -9.72
C PHE A 287 9.19 8.55 -9.64
N VAL A 288 7.98 8.34 -10.14
CA VAL A 288 7.27 7.06 -9.98
C VAL A 288 7.38 6.17 -11.21
N ALA A 289 7.38 6.73 -12.41
CA ALA A 289 7.46 5.95 -13.64
C ALA A 289 8.88 5.41 -13.90
N LYS A 290 9.90 6.07 -13.35
CA LYS A 290 11.32 5.68 -13.50
C LYS A 290 11.66 4.40 -12.74
N ASP A 291 11.01 4.18 -11.58
CA ASP A 291 11.25 2.99 -10.74
C ASP A 291 10.48 1.74 -11.21
N LYS A 292 9.65 1.87 -12.25
CA LYS A 292 8.85 0.75 -12.81
C LYS A 292 9.41 0.20 -14.14
N LYS A 293 10.54 0.72 -14.60
CA LYS A 293 11.33 0.17 -15.73
C LYS A 293 12.47 -0.67 -15.19
#